data_13fbe057040522fecdb05976431d11e0
#
_entry.id   13fbe057040522fecdb05976431d11e0
#
_cell.length_a   1.000
_cell.length_b   1.000
_cell.length_c   1.000
_cell.angle_alpha   90.00
_cell.angle_beta   90.00
_cell.angle_gamma   90.00
#
_symmetry.space_group_name_H-M   'P 1'
#
loop_
_entity.id
_entity.type
_entity.pdbx_description
1 polymer ?
#
loop_
_entity_poly.entity_id
_entity_poly.type
_entity_poly.pdbx_seq_one_letter_code
_entity_poly.pdbx_strand_id
1 'polypeptide(L)'
;MSDAVNRVEHQHPVKSDAIRFSVLMNRLNSIALEMSVALGNTAFSELLSLTHDFSCCIYDAKGRQLAVMDALPIHTNSMHLFLEKIAEYFGEALYPGDIIACNDPYSGNTHNGDLAMASPVFVDGEHMLWVAVRAHQLDVGAPVPHSSYGGAEDIWQEGLTIPPVKIYEKGVARQDVIDFYLANLRWRDRLHGDLKAQVGATLIGVRKLEEICRRYGNEVMRSFADEAIDYAAARTAAALGSIPSGVYRGDAWFDEGENGAVDLQIGCYVRIDGESVNVEFTDCPEQLRRGVNASYAVLQAAGGIPVVMMIEPDIPHNEGCLRRVHVSAPTGSICNAAYPASTSLSTVLPADVMQEAVGTALVGAAPELTQAGNARWANIPMFSGIDRRSGESWGHQLLNSG
;
A
#
# COMPACT_ATOMS: atom_id res chain seq x y z
N MET A 1 30.87 3.78 -30.74
CA MET A 1 30.77 2.33 -30.79
C MET A 1 29.50 1.98 -30.02
N SER A 2 28.48 1.63 -30.73
CA SER A 2 27.15 1.33 -30.17
C SER A 2 27.12 -0.16 -29.85
N ASP A 3 27.19 -0.50 -28.57
CA ASP A 3 26.90 -1.87 -28.16
C ASP A 3 25.38 -2.02 -28.06
N ALA A 4 24.85 -2.74 -29.02
CA ALA A 4 23.47 -3.18 -29.05
C ALA A 4 23.26 -4.12 -27.85
N VAL A 5 22.47 -3.68 -26.90
CA VAL A 5 21.92 -4.55 -25.86
C VAL A 5 21.09 -5.61 -26.58
N ASN A 6 21.58 -6.85 -26.63
CA ASN A 6 20.86 -8.02 -27.11
C ASN A 6 19.65 -8.24 -26.18
N ARG A 7 18.50 -7.72 -26.56
CA ARG A 7 17.22 -8.09 -25.94
C ARG A 7 16.96 -9.55 -26.26
N VAL A 8 17.19 -10.42 -25.29
CA VAL A 8 16.72 -11.80 -25.34
C VAL A 8 15.20 -11.74 -25.24
N GLU A 9 14.50 -11.86 -26.37
CA GLU A 9 13.07 -12.06 -26.40
C GLU A 9 12.75 -13.44 -25.81
N HIS A 10 12.57 -13.52 -24.51
CA HIS A 10 11.95 -14.67 -23.88
C HIS A 10 10.45 -14.62 -24.18
N GLN A 11 10.05 -15.21 -25.29
CA GLN A 11 8.65 -15.44 -25.62
C GLN A 11 8.10 -16.51 -24.66
N HIS A 12 7.55 -16.07 -23.51
CA HIS A 12 6.64 -16.92 -22.76
C HIS A 12 5.29 -16.91 -23.48
N PRO A 13 4.79 -18.06 -23.95
CA PRO A 13 3.54 -18.10 -24.70
C PRO A 13 2.39 -17.70 -23.78
N VAL A 14 1.78 -16.56 -24.05
CA VAL A 14 0.45 -16.21 -23.55
C VAL A 14 -0.49 -17.32 -24.05
N LYS A 15 -1.11 -18.07 -23.15
CA LYS A 15 -1.97 -19.22 -23.50
C LYS A 15 -3.26 -18.78 -24.20
N SER A 16 -3.68 -17.53 -23.95
CA SER A 16 -4.84 -16.90 -24.57
C SER A 16 -4.43 -16.12 -25.83
N ASP A 17 -5.42 -15.56 -26.51
CA ASP A 17 -5.18 -14.58 -27.56
C ASP A 17 -4.39 -13.38 -27.01
N ALA A 18 -3.15 -13.18 -27.47
CA ALA A 18 -2.23 -12.14 -27.02
C ALA A 18 -2.83 -10.72 -27.14
N ILE A 19 -3.68 -10.49 -28.16
CA ILE A 19 -4.37 -9.21 -28.33
C ILE A 19 -5.38 -9.00 -27.18
N ARG A 20 -6.19 -10.03 -26.90
CA ARG A 20 -7.18 -9.98 -25.81
C ARG A 20 -6.49 -9.81 -24.45
N PHE A 21 -5.40 -10.52 -24.19
CA PHE A 21 -4.60 -10.38 -23.00
C PHE A 21 -4.13 -8.93 -22.82
N SER A 22 -3.49 -8.33 -23.83
CA SER A 22 -3.02 -6.95 -23.78
C SER A 22 -4.16 -5.94 -23.59
N VAL A 23 -5.31 -6.17 -24.23
CA VAL A 23 -6.49 -5.31 -24.07
C VAL A 23 -7.02 -5.36 -22.64
N LEU A 24 -7.12 -6.53 -22.01
CA LEU A 24 -7.60 -6.67 -20.64
C LEU A 24 -6.63 -6.07 -19.63
N MET A 25 -5.30 -6.31 -19.79
CA MET A 25 -4.28 -5.66 -18.95
C MET A 25 -4.41 -4.14 -18.98
N ASN A 26 -4.42 -3.55 -20.19
CA ASN A 26 -4.54 -2.10 -20.35
C ASN A 26 -5.88 -1.56 -19.81
N ARG A 27 -6.96 -2.35 -19.90
CA ARG A 27 -8.26 -1.96 -19.34
C ARG A 27 -8.25 -1.89 -17.83
N LEU A 28 -7.67 -2.88 -17.13
CA LEU A 28 -7.57 -2.85 -15.67
C LEU A 28 -6.71 -1.67 -15.21
N ASN A 29 -5.55 -1.46 -15.84
CA ASN A 29 -4.70 -0.30 -15.53
C ASN A 29 -5.44 1.04 -15.77
N SER A 30 -6.19 1.15 -16.87
CA SER A 30 -7.00 2.34 -17.16
C SER A 30 -8.08 2.58 -16.11
N ILE A 31 -8.69 1.52 -15.57
CA ILE A 31 -9.70 1.64 -14.50
C ILE A 31 -9.04 2.14 -13.22
N ALA A 32 -7.90 1.57 -12.82
CA ALA A 32 -7.16 2.03 -11.65
C ALA A 32 -6.75 3.51 -11.78
N LEU A 33 -6.32 3.92 -12.98
CA LEU A 33 -6.02 5.33 -13.28
C LEU A 33 -7.27 6.22 -13.21
N GLU A 34 -8.40 5.80 -13.78
CA GLU A 34 -9.65 6.58 -13.71
C GLU A 34 -10.14 6.76 -12.27
N MET A 35 -10.01 5.73 -11.42
CA MET A 35 -10.29 5.81 -9.99
C MET A 35 -9.40 6.86 -9.31
N SER A 36 -8.10 6.82 -9.60
CA SER A 36 -7.10 7.73 -9.06
C SER A 36 -7.39 9.18 -9.47
N VAL A 37 -7.64 9.43 -10.74
CA VAL A 37 -7.99 10.76 -11.27
C VAL A 37 -9.28 11.27 -10.65
N ALA A 38 -10.30 10.43 -10.51
CA ALA A 38 -11.56 10.82 -9.90
C ALA A 38 -11.38 11.20 -8.42
N LEU A 39 -10.59 10.42 -7.66
CA LEU A 39 -10.30 10.69 -6.27
C LEU A 39 -9.57 12.03 -6.11
N GLY A 40 -8.44 12.22 -6.79
CA GLY A 40 -7.65 13.44 -6.70
C GLY A 40 -8.43 14.69 -7.08
N ASN A 41 -9.28 14.62 -8.13
CA ASN A 41 -10.08 15.77 -8.60
C ASN A 41 -11.29 16.08 -7.70
N THR A 42 -11.74 15.15 -6.86
CA THR A 42 -12.93 15.34 -6.00
C THR A 42 -12.60 15.43 -4.52
N ALA A 43 -11.36 15.20 -4.13
CA ALA A 43 -10.88 15.32 -2.76
C ALA A 43 -10.87 16.78 -2.28
N PHE A 44 -11.10 16.97 -1.00
CA PHE A 44 -11.20 18.28 -0.35
C PHE A 44 -9.90 18.71 0.34
N SER A 45 -9.10 17.75 0.81
CA SER A 45 -7.79 18.05 1.39
C SER A 45 -6.73 18.22 0.31
N GLU A 46 -5.77 19.09 0.57
CA GLU A 46 -4.58 19.28 -0.26
C GLU A 46 -3.72 18.01 -0.31
N LEU A 47 -3.76 17.23 0.76
CA LEU A 47 -3.05 15.97 0.87
C LEU A 47 -3.46 14.97 -0.22
N LEU A 48 -4.74 14.89 -0.53
CA LEU A 48 -5.23 14.02 -1.61
C LEU A 48 -5.25 14.72 -2.97
N SER A 49 -5.67 16.01 -3.02
CA SER A 49 -5.87 16.71 -4.28
C SER A 49 -4.59 17.24 -4.92
N LEU A 50 -3.53 17.52 -4.14
CA LEU A 50 -2.26 18.05 -4.64
C LEU A 50 -1.10 17.08 -4.51
N THR A 51 -0.97 16.40 -3.36
CA THR A 51 0.16 15.49 -3.15
C THR A 51 -0.15 14.06 -3.58
N HIS A 52 -1.41 13.74 -3.87
CA HIS A 52 -1.89 12.43 -4.29
C HIS A 52 -1.49 11.31 -3.32
N ASP A 53 -1.56 11.59 -2.01
CA ASP A 53 -1.24 10.62 -0.98
C ASP A 53 -2.35 9.57 -0.83
N PHE A 54 -2.52 8.78 -1.89
CA PHE A 54 -3.47 7.69 -1.99
C PHE A 54 -3.07 6.69 -3.09
N SER A 55 -3.66 5.50 -3.06
CA SER A 55 -3.49 4.46 -4.09
C SER A 55 -4.80 3.78 -4.42
N CYS A 56 -4.95 3.38 -5.69
CA CYS A 56 -6.12 2.66 -6.20
C CYS A 56 -5.67 1.33 -6.80
N CYS A 57 -6.30 0.24 -6.37
CA CYS A 57 -5.88 -1.12 -6.70
C CYS A 57 -7.07 -2.00 -7.11
N ILE A 58 -6.80 -3.00 -7.93
CA ILE A 58 -7.75 -4.02 -8.38
C ILE A 58 -7.16 -5.39 -8.05
N TYR A 59 -7.96 -6.25 -7.45
CA TYR A 59 -7.59 -7.62 -7.07
C TYR A 59 -8.59 -8.63 -7.64
N ASP A 60 -8.16 -9.87 -7.77
CA ASP A 60 -9.11 -10.95 -8.02
C ASP A 60 -9.91 -11.31 -6.75
N ALA A 61 -10.85 -12.25 -6.88
CA ALA A 61 -11.68 -12.68 -5.76
C ALA A 61 -10.89 -13.32 -4.60
N LYS A 62 -9.66 -13.77 -4.85
CA LYS A 62 -8.75 -14.37 -3.86
C LYS A 62 -7.88 -13.33 -3.16
N GLY A 63 -8.02 -12.03 -3.49
CA GLY A 63 -7.19 -10.95 -2.95
C GLY A 63 -5.82 -10.82 -3.61
N ARG A 64 -5.59 -11.46 -4.78
CA ARG A 64 -4.33 -11.34 -5.53
C ARG A 64 -4.35 -10.09 -6.40
N GLN A 65 -3.30 -9.30 -6.32
CA GLN A 65 -3.18 -8.03 -7.04
C GLN A 65 -3.13 -8.23 -8.56
N LEU A 66 -4.00 -7.51 -9.30
CA LEU A 66 -4.04 -7.57 -10.77
C LEU A 66 -3.57 -6.29 -11.43
N ALA A 67 -3.98 -5.14 -10.90
CA ALA A 67 -3.61 -3.83 -11.42
C ALA A 67 -3.57 -2.79 -10.31
N VAL A 68 -2.66 -1.85 -10.45
CA VAL A 68 -2.49 -0.74 -9.51
C VAL A 68 -2.27 0.56 -10.26
N MET A 69 -2.67 1.67 -9.64
CA MET A 69 -2.11 2.98 -9.95
C MET A 69 -1.05 3.25 -8.89
N ASP A 70 0.20 3.16 -9.31
CA ASP A 70 1.38 3.32 -8.44
C ASP A 70 1.61 4.80 -8.08
N ALA A 71 0.82 5.30 -7.12
CA ALA A 71 1.13 6.58 -6.50
C ALA A 71 2.11 6.36 -5.34
N LEU A 72 1.81 5.40 -4.46
CA LEU A 72 2.65 5.07 -3.29
C LEU A 72 2.86 3.55 -3.17
N PRO A 73 4.05 3.03 -3.51
CA PRO A 73 4.34 1.61 -3.42
C PRO A 73 4.16 1.02 -2.01
N ILE A 74 4.34 1.83 -0.95
CA ILE A 74 4.09 1.40 0.42
C ILE A 74 2.62 1.00 0.66
N HIS A 75 1.69 1.61 -0.07
CA HIS A 75 0.28 1.27 -0.04
C HIS A 75 -0.01 0.01 -0.86
N THR A 76 0.46 -0.02 -2.10
CA THR A 76 0.08 -1.06 -3.09
C THR A 76 0.64 -2.42 -2.74
N ASN A 77 1.88 -2.49 -2.24
CA ASN A 77 2.54 -3.75 -1.90
C ASN A 77 2.01 -4.41 -0.61
N SER A 78 1.11 -3.76 0.11
CA SER A 78 0.55 -4.27 1.38
C SER A 78 -0.97 -4.32 1.44
N MET A 79 -1.67 -3.81 0.43
CA MET A 79 -3.14 -3.70 0.45
C MET A 79 -3.85 -5.07 0.50
N HIS A 80 -3.24 -6.13 -0.04
CA HIS A 80 -3.78 -7.49 0.01
C HIS A 80 -4.02 -7.96 1.45
N LEU A 81 -3.18 -7.55 2.41
CA LEU A 81 -3.32 -7.91 3.82
C LEU A 81 -4.64 -7.39 4.42
N PHE A 82 -5.09 -6.22 3.99
CA PHE A 82 -6.41 -5.71 4.38
C PHE A 82 -7.54 -6.55 3.81
N LEU A 83 -7.43 -7.01 2.55
CA LEU A 83 -8.43 -7.90 1.94
C LEU A 83 -8.50 -9.26 2.65
N GLU A 84 -7.38 -9.81 3.09
CA GLU A 84 -7.34 -11.02 3.92
C GLU A 84 -8.11 -10.82 5.23
N LYS A 85 -7.91 -9.67 5.90
CA LYS A 85 -8.66 -9.34 7.12
C LYS A 85 -10.15 -9.15 6.88
N ILE A 86 -10.56 -8.57 5.76
CA ILE A 86 -11.97 -8.52 5.37
C ILE A 86 -12.55 -9.93 5.25
N ALA A 87 -11.83 -10.84 4.60
CA ALA A 87 -12.29 -12.22 4.44
C ALA A 87 -12.40 -12.95 5.80
N GLU A 88 -11.44 -12.73 6.71
CA GLU A 88 -11.50 -13.26 8.09
C GLU A 88 -12.70 -12.71 8.88
N TYR A 89 -12.98 -11.39 8.77
CA TYR A 89 -14.05 -10.72 9.53
C TYR A 89 -15.44 -11.04 9.05
N PHE A 90 -15.65 -11.07 7.74
CA PHE A 90 -16.98 -11.12 7.15
C PHE A 90 -17.33 -12.46 6.51
N GLY A 91 -16.32 -13.25 6.07
CA GLY A 91 -16.55 -14.55 5.45
C GLY A 91 -17.60 -14.46 4.33
N GLU A 92 -18.68 -15.22 4.48
CA GLU A 92 -19.81 -15.24 3.52
C GLU A 92 -20.77 -14.02 3.65
N ALA A 93 -20.57 -13.15 4.65
CA ALA A 93 -21.42 -11.98 4.87
C ALA A 93 -20.97 -10.75 4.04
N LEU A 94 -20.45 -10.99 2.83
CA LEU A 94 -20.11 -9.97 1.84
C LEU A 94 -21.18 -9.94 0.75
N TYR A 95 -21.63 -8.74 0.41
CA TYR A 95 -22.73 -8.54 -0.54
C TYR A 95 -22.40 -7.47 -1.59
N PRO A 96 -23.05 -7.51 -2.76
CA PRO A 96 -22.97 -6.43 -3.74
C PRO A 96 -23.30 -5.07 -3.11
N GLY A 97 -22.45 -4.08 -3.36
CA GLY A 97 -22.63 -2.72 -2.82
C GLY A 97 -22.09 -2.51 -1.41
N ASP A 98 -21.46 -3.51 -0.80
CA ASP A 98 -20.70 -3.32 0.44
C ASP A 98 -19.45 -2.48 0.17
N ILE A 99 -19.12 -1.54 1.07
CA ILE A 99 -17.83 -0.87 1.15
C ILE A 99 -17.35 -1.00 2.58
N ILE A 100 -16.19 -1.63 2.74
CA ILE A 100 -15.55 -1.88 4.02
C ILE A 100 -14.43 -0.87 4.19
N ALA A 101 -14.36 -0.20 5.35
CA ALA A 101 -13.28 0.71 5.72
C ALA A 101 -12.49 0.17 6.91
N CYS A 102 -11.19 0.50 6.97
CA CYS A 102 -10.30 0.13 8.06
C CYS A 102 -9.10 1.09 8.10
N ASN A 103 -8.66 1.48 9.29
CA ASN A 103 -7.38 2.16 9.46
C ASN A 103 -6.46 1.47 10.48
N ASP A 104 -6.88 0.33 11.02
CA ASP A 104 -6.13 -0.42 12.02
C ASP A 104 -4.88 -1.08 11.42
N PRO A 105 -3.66 -0.69 11.83
CA PRO A 105 -2.42 -1.27 11.32
C PRO A 105 -2.25 -2.76 11.68
N TYR A 106 -2.90 -3.24 12.73
CA TYR A 106 -2.91 -4.64 13.11
C TYR A 106 -3.97 -5.48 12.39
N SER A 107 -4.79 -4.80 11.58
CA SER A 107 -5.77 -5.42 10.66
C SER A 107 -5.36 -5.26 9.18
N GLY A 108 -4.05 -5.28 8.89
CA GLY A 108 -3.52 -5.27 7.52
C GLY A 108 -3.38 -3.88 6.90
N ASN A 109 -3.47 -2.82 7.70
CA ASN A 109 -3.22 -1.46 7.23
C ASN A 109 -1.78 -1.00 7.54
N THR A 110 -1.32 0.06 6.90
CA THR A 110 0.03 0.62 7.01
C THR A 110 0.25 1.29 8.36
N HIS A 111 -0.53 2.30 8.65
CA HIS A 111 -0.60 3.01 9.92
C HIS A 111 -2.01 3.58 10.09
N ASN A 112 -2.33 4.10 11.26
CA ASN A 112 -3.68 4.57 11.52
C ASN A 112 -4.03 5.87 10.77
N GLY A 113 -3.02 6.58 10.27
CA GLY A 113 -3.20 7.75 9.40
C GLY A 113 -3.82 7.44 8.04
N ASP A 114 -3.76 6.19 7.57
CA ASP A 114 -4.33 5.77 6.30
C ASP A 114 -5.71 5.15 6.49
N LEU A 115 -6.70 5.60 5.73
CA LEU A 115 -7.99 4.93 5.65
C LEU A 115 -8.04 4.07 4.39
N ALA A 116 -8.02 2.75 4.57
CA ALA A 116 -8.24 1.80 3.50
C ALA A 116 -9.73 1.53 3.32
N MET A 117 -10.18 1.42 2.06
CA MET A 117 -11.53 1.01 1.67
C MET A 117 -11.46 -0.10 0.65
N ALA A 118 -12.35 -1.08 0.75
CA ALA A 118 -12.51 -2.10 -0.27
C ALA A 118 -13.97 -2.42 -0.53
N SER A 119 -14.27 -2.77 -1.78
CA SER A 119 -15.59 -3.21 -2.21
C SER A 119 -15.49 -4.48 -3.05
N PRO A 120 -16.25 -5.53 -2.73
CA PRO A 120 -16.33 -6.72 -3.56
C PRO A 120 -17.13 -6.43 -4.83
N VAL A 121 -16.67 -6.93 -5.96
CA VAL A 121 -17.34 -6.83 -7.26
C VAL A 121 -18.04 -8.15 -7.54
N PHE A 122 -19.38 -8.11 -7.60
CA PHE A 122 -20.20 -9.27 -7.89
C PHE A 122 -20.78 -9.18 -9.29
N VAL A 123 -20.73 -10.28 -10.04
CA VAL A 123 -21.33 -10.41 -11.37
C VAL A 123 -22.06 -11.73 -11.45
N ASP A 124 -23.35 -11.69 -11.78
CA ASP A 124 -24.24 -12.86 -11.86
C ASP A 124 -24.27 -13.70 -10.56
N GLY A 125 -24.17 -13.01 -9.42
CA GLY A 125 -24.18 -13.64 -8.09
C GLY A 125 -22.82 -14.19 -7.63
N GLU A 126 -21.78 -14.09 -8.44
CA GLU A 126 -20.43 -14.56 -8.11
C GLU A 126 -19.53 -13.39 -7.72
N HIS A 127 -18.74 -13.55 -6.64
CA HIS A 127 -17.67 -12.62 -6.29
C HIS A 127 -16.50 -12.81 -7.25
N MET A 128 -16.23 -11.79 -8.08
CA MET A 128 -15.25 -11.86 -9.16
C MET A 128 -13.95 -11.14 -8.87
N LEU A 129 -14.04 -9.95 -8.31
CA LEU A 129 -12.91 -9.04 -8.14
C LEU A 129 -13.09 -8.21 -6.86
N TRP A 130 -12.03 -7.50 -6.47
CA TRP A 130 -12.06 -6.43 -5.47
C TRP A 130 -11.58 -5.12 -6.07
N VAL A 131 -12.17 -4.05 -5.62
CA VAL A 131 -11.64 -2.70 -5.72
C VAL A 131 -11.16 -2.28 -4.35
N ALA A 132 -9.94 -1.74 -4.26
CA ALA A 132 -9.41 -1.19 -3.02
C ALA A 132 -8.79 0.19 -3.23
N VAL A 133 -8.98 1.07 -2.26
CA VAL A 133 -8.43 2.42 -2.21
C VAL A 133 -7.85 2.64 -0.82
N ARG A 134 -6.63 3.15 -0.73
CA ARG A 134 -6.03 3.61 0.54
C ARG A 134 -5.65 5.07 0.39
N ALA A 135 -6.03 5.89 1.35
CA ALA A 135 -5.74 7.32 1.31
C ALA A 135 -5.40 7.86 2.69
N HIS A 136 -4.35 8.67 2.76
CA HIS A 136 -3.91 9.30 4.00
C HIS A 136 -4.92 10.36 4.44
N GLN A 137 -5.24 10.38 5.73
CA GLN A 137 -6.24 11.26 6.30
C GLN A 137 -5.60 12.52 6.88
N LEU A 138 -6.27 13.66 6.71
CA LEU A 138 -5.79 14.92 7.24
C LEU A 138 -5.77 14.96 8.78
N ASP A 139 -6.66 14.21 9.43
CA ASP A 139 -6.75 14.08 10.89
C ASP A 139 -7.36 12.75 11.29
N VAL A 140 -6.89 12.18 12.38
CA VAL A 140 -7.38 10.91 12.95
C VAL A 140 -7.81 11.04 14.42
N GLY A 141 -7.90 12.27 14.94
CA GLY A 141 -8.32 12.51 16.31
C GLY A 141 -7.25 12.29 17.38
N ALA A 142 -5.97 12.26 17.01
CA ALA A 142 -4.84 12.16 17.93
C ALA A 142 -4.77 13.36 18.92
N PRO A 143 -3.96 13.29 19.99
CA PRO A 143 -3.76 14.41 20.92
C PRO A 143 -3.29 15.70 20.25
N VAL A 144 -2.52 15.58 19.19
CA VAL A 144 -2.10 16.69 18.32
C VAL A 144 -2.94 16.71 17.04
N PRO A 145 -3.15 17.88 16.40
CA PRO A 145 -3.77 17.93 15.09
C PRO A 145 -3.00 17.11 14.07
N HIS A 146 -3.71 16.64 13.01
CA HIS A 146 -3.23 15.79 11.95
C HIS A 146 -3.18 14.28 12.27
N SER A 147 -2.61 13.49 11.36
CA SER A 147 -2.67 12.03 11.35
C SER A 147 -1.36 11.35 11.74
N SER A 148 -0.35 12.10 12.16
CA SER A 148 0.96 11.57 12.52
C SER A 148 1.42 12.13 13.87
N TYR A 149 1.57 11.24 14.84
CA TYR A 149 2.00 11.61 16.19
C TYR A 149 3.17 10.72 16.66
N GLY A 150 4.40 11.15 16.38
CA GLY A 150 5.61 10.40 16.76
C GLY A 150 5.83 10.22 18.26
N GLY A 151 5.13 11.00 19.10
CA GLY A 151 5.16 10.88 20.57
C GLY A 151 4.21 9.84 21.15
N ALA A 152 3.41 9.15 20.32
CA ALA A 152 2.51 8.10 20.78
C ALA A 152 3.30 6.89 21.30
N GLU A 153 3.03 6.45 22.52
CA GLU A 153 3.67 5.27 23.12
C GLU A 153 2.95 3.96 22.76
N ASP A 154 1.66 4.07 22.48
CA ASP A 154 0.80 2.95 22.08
C ASP A 154 -0.26 3.42 21.07
N ILE A 155 -0.97 2.46 20.48
CA ILE A 155 -1.96 2.71 19.42
C ILE A 155 -3.12 3.61 19.87
N TRP A 156 -3.49 3.60 21.16
CA TRP A 156 -4.60 4.41 21.68
C TRP A 156 -4.27 5.92 21.70
N GLN A 157 -2.99 6.26 21.68
CA GLN A 157 -2.54 7.65 21.59
C GLN A 157 -2.43 8.14 20.14
N GLU A 158 -2.60 7.26 19.14
CA GLU A 158 -2.56 7.64 17.72
C GLU A 158 -3.87 8.25 17.21
N GLY A 159 -4.95 8.15 17.97
CA GLY A 159 -6.29 8.60 17.60
C GLY A 159 -7.28 7.45 17.40
N LEU A 160 -8.28 7.67 16.55
CA LEU A 160 -9.34 6.68 16.32
C LEU A 160 -8.83 5.50 15.52
N THR A 161 -8.88 4.29 16.09
CA THR A 161 -8.61 3.04 15.39
C THR A 161 -9.91 2.38 14.97
N ILE A 162 -10.04 2.07 13.68
CA ILE A 162 -11.23 1.48 13.05
C ILE A 162 -10.86 0.11 12.49
N PRO A 163 -11.34 -1.00 13.09
CA PRO A 163 -11.21 -2.34 12.51
C PRO A 163 -12.04 -2.44 11.23
N PRO A 164 -11.93 -3.54 10.44
CA PRO A 164 -12.77 -3.71 9.27
C PRO A 164 -14.26 -3.52 9.57
N VAL A 165 -14.88 -2.48 9.04
CA VAL A 165 -16.27 -2.10 9.28
C VAL A 165 -16.95 -1.70 7.97
N LYS A 166 -18.21 -2.11 7.77
CA LYS A 166 -19.00 -1.67 6.62
C LYS A 166 -19.44 -0.22 6.81
N ILE A 167 -19.01 0.66 5.93
CA ILE A 167 -19.52 2.05 5.83
C ILE A 167 -20.66 2.16 4.80
N TYR A 168 -20.75 1.19 3.86
CA TYR A 168 -21.91 0.92 3.05
C TYR A 168 -22.25 -0.57 3.17
N GLU A 169 -23.51 -0.89 3.34
CA GLU A 169 -24.02 -2.25 3.39
C GLU A 169 -25.10 -2.43 2.33
N LYS A 170 -24.86 -3.34 1.38
CA LYS A 170 -25.76 -3.59 0.25
C LYS A 170 -26.15 -2.32 -0.52
N GLY A 171 -25.21 -1.41 -0.71
CA GLY A 171 -25.41 -0.14 -1.40
C GLY A 171 -26.03 0.97 -0.56
N VAL A 172 -26.35 0.72 0.72
CA VAL A 172 -26.91 1.73 1.63
C VAL A 172 -25.85 2.22 2.59
N ALA A 173 -25.69 3.55 2.69
CA ALA A 173 -24.74 4.16 3.61
C ALA A 173 -25.10 3.84 5.07
N ARG A 174 -24.14 3.39 5.84
CA ARG A 174 -24.21 3.24 7.30
C ARG A 174 -23.91 4.61 7.93
N GLN A 175 -24.94 5.47 7.90
CA GLN A 175 -24.80 6.85 8.39
C GLN A 175 -24.37 6.90 9.86
N ASP A 176 -24.80 5.95 10.67
CA ASP A 176 -24.39 5.78 12.06
C ASP A 176 -22.86 5.59 12.20
N VAL A 177 -22.24 4.79 11.33
CA VAL A 177 -20.78 4.55 11.30
C VAL A 177 -20.04 5.78 10.79
N ILE A 178 -20.55 6.41 9.72
CA ILE A 178 -19.96 7.62 9.13
C ILE A 178 -20.00 8.78 10.16
N ASP A 179 -21.14 8.98 10.83
CA ASP A 179 -21.28 10.03 11.84
C ASP A 179 -20.37 9.77 13.06
N PHE A 180 -20.26 8.50 13.49
CA PHE A 180 -19.33 8.11 14.54
C PHE A 180 -17.88 8.43 14.16
N TYR A 181 -17.45 8.07 12.94
CA TYR A 181 -16.12 8.39 12.43
C TYR A 181 -15.87 9.91 12.46
N LEU A 182 -16.73 10.68 11.81
CA LEU A 182 -16.59 12.13 11.69
C LEU A 182 -16.66 12.86 13.05
N ALA A 183 -17.39 12.31 14.03
CA ALA A 183 -17.50 12.90 15.36
C ALA A 183 -16.17 12.95 16.11
N ASN A 184 -15.23 12.07 15.78
CA ASN A 184 -13.91 11.98 16.42
C ASN A 184 -12.83 12.83 15.72
N LEU A 185 -13.17 13.53 14.63
CA LEU A 185 -12.22 14.27 13.81
C LEU A 185 -12.42 15.78 13.91
N ARG A 186 -11.33 16.55 13.71
CA ARG A 186 -11.35 18.01 13.83
C ARG A 186 -11.97 18.68 12.61
N TRP A 187 -11.55 18.37 11.41
CA TRP A 187 -11.97 19.04 10.17
C TRP A 187 -13.02 18.23 9.41
N ARG A 188 -14.18 18.04 10.05
CA ARG A 188 -15.24 17.12 9.64
C ARG A 188 -15.68 17.30 8.19
N ASP A 189 -15.88 18.55 7.74
CA ASP A 189 -16.39 18.82 6.40
C ASP A 189 -15.38 18.43 5.32
N ARG A 190 -14.09 18.70 5.56
CA ARG A 190 -13.02 18.28 4.65
C ARG A 190 -12.89 16.77 4.60
N LEU A 191 -12.80 16.13 5.75
CA LEU A 191 -12.70 14.67 5.85
C LEU A 191 -13.94 13.94 5.33
N HIS A 192 -15.13 14.53 5.49
CA HIS A 192 -16.34 14.00 4.85
C HIS A 192 -16.29 14.14 3.32
N GLY A 193 -15.71 15.23 2.81
CA GLY A 193 -15.42 15.40 1.39
C GLY A 193 -14.46 14.34 0.87
N ASP A 194 -13.33 14.10 1.58
CA ASP A 194 -12.35 13.07 1.23
C ASP A 194 -12.93 11.65 1.31
N LEU A 195 -13.74 11.37 2.33
CA LEU A 195 -14.46 10.09 2.46
C LEU A 195 -15.36 9.85 1.23
N LYS A 196 -16.12 10.87 0.81
CA LYS A 196 -16.97 10.77 -0.39
C LYS A 196 -16.16 10.61 -1.67
N ALA A 197 -15.02 11.25 -1.77
CA ALA A 197 -14.11 11.09 -2.92
C ALA A 197 -13.58 9.64 -3.00
N GLN A 198 -13.16 9.06 -1.88
CA GLN A 198 -12.75 7.65 -1.82
C GLN A 198 -13.90 6.69 -2.18
N VAL A 199 -15.09 6.90 -1.62
CA VAL A 199 -16.30 6.11 -1.98
C VAL A 199 -16.61 6.25 -3.46
N GLY A 200 -16.55 7.46 -4.01
CA GLY A 200 -16.79 7.73 -5.43
C GLY A 200 -15.82 6.99 -6.34
N ALA A 201 -14.53 7.03 -6.03
CA ALA A 201 -13.49 6.29 -6.75
C ALA A 201 -13.72 4.77 -6.69
N THR A 202 -14.06 4.25 -5.51
CA THR A 202 -14.39 2.84 -5.32
C THR A 202 -15.57 2.40 -6.19
N LEU A 203 -16.65 3.18 -6.21
CA LEU A 203 -17.85 2.89 -7.02
C LEU A 203 -17.59 2.99 -8.53
N ILE A 204 -16.70 3.87 -8.98
CA ILE A 204 -16.24 3.93 -10.38
C ILE A 204 -15.57 2.61 -10.76
N GLY A 205 -14.65 2.13 -9.91
CA GLY A 205 -13.95 0.85 -10.12
C GLY A 205 -14.92 -0.32 -10.19
N VAL A 206 -15.82 -0.44 -9.21
CA VAL A 206 -16.84 -1.51 -9.16
C VAL A 206 -17.65 -1.56 -10.45
N ARG A 207 -18.26 -0.44 -10.84
CA ARG A 207 -19.11 -0.36 -12.05
C ARG A 207 -18.35 -0.77 -13.30
N LYS A 208 -17.14 -0.26 -13.50
CA LYS A 208 -16.34 -0.55 -14.70
C LYS A 208 -15.85 -2.00 -14.74
N LEU A 209 -15.53 -2.58 -13.60
CA LEU A 209 -15.16 -3.99 -13.52
C LEU A 209 -16.36 -4.91 -13.79
N GLU A 210 -17.53 -4.57 -13.27
CA GLU A 210 -18.77 -5.28 -13.64
C GLU A 210 -19.04 -5.24 -15.16
N GLU A 211 -18.87 -4.07 -15.79
CA GLU A 211 -19.04 -3.91 -17.25
C GLU A 211 -18.07 -4.83 -18.03
N ILE A 212 -16.79 -4.92 -17.60
CA ILE A 212 -15.80 -5.80 -18.23
C ILE A 212 -16.16 -7.27 -18.01
N CYS A 213 -16.50 -7.68 -16.79
CA CYS A 213 -16.89 -9.05 -16.51
C CYS A 213 -18.14 -9.48 -17.34
N ARG A 214 -19.16 -8.62 -17.42
CA ARG A 214 -20.34 -8.89 -18.26
C ARG A 214 -20.00 -8.97 -19.76
N ARG A 215 -19.03 -8.16 -20.24
CA ARG A 215 -18.63 -8.15 -21.65
C ARG A 215 -17.83 -9.38 -22.07
N TYR A 216 -16.91 -9.85 -21.22
CA TYR A 216 -15.99 -10.94 -21.55
C TYR A 216 -16.41 -12.29 -20.94
N GLY A 217 -17.25 -12.28 -19.92
CA GLY A 217 -17.68 -13.43 -19.14
C GLY A 217 -16.77 -13.76 -17.95
N ASN A 218 -17.38 -14.26 -16.86
CA ASN A 218 -16.68 -14.54 -15.60
C ASN A 218 -15.52 -15.53 -15.76
N GLU A 219 -15.71 -16.59 -16.56
CA GLU A 219 -14.69 -17.61 -16.80
C GLU A 219 -13.44 -17.03 -17.51
N VAL A 220 -13.65 -16.19 -18.54
CA VAL A 220 -12.56 -15.51 -19.24
C VAL A 220 -11.80 -14.59 -18.29
N MET A 221 -12.49 -13.86 -17.42
CA MET A 221 -11.85 -12.96 -16.46
C MET A 221 -11.03 -13.72 -15.40
N ARG A 222 -11.51 -14.87 -14.91
CA ARG A 222 -10.72 -15.72 -14.00
C ARG A 222 -9.46 -16.28 -14.67
N SER A 223 -9.63 -16.83 -15.87
CA SER A 223 -8.49 -17.36 -16.65
C SER A 223 -7.47 -16.26 -16.94
N PHE A 224 -7.92 -15.07 -17.31
CA PHE A 224 -7.06 -13.92 -17.53
C PHE A 224 -6.31 -13.50 -16.26
N ALA A 225 -6.97 -13.49 -15.09
CA ALA A 225 -6.33 -13.14 -13.82
C ALA A 225 -5.17 -14.09 -13.50
N ASP A 226 -5.39 -15.40 -13.62
CA ASP A 226 -4.33 -16.40 -13.41
C ASP A 226 -3.19 -16.21 -14.43
N GLU A 227 -3.50 -16.00 -15.71
CA GLU A 227 -2.51 -15.79 -16.76
C GLU A 227 -1.68 -14.52 -16.59
N ALA A 228 -2.31 -13.41 -16.14
CA ALA A 228 -1.65 -12.14 -15.89
C ALA A 228 -0.63 -12.25 -14.74
N ILE A 229 -1.02 -12.96 -13.67
CA ILE A 229 -0.15 -13.22 -12.53
C ILE A 229 1.01 -14.13 -12.93
N ASP A 230 0.74 -15.21 -13.66
CA ASP A 230 1.77 -16.15 -14.10
C ASP A 230 2.75 -15.51 -15.10
N TYR A 231 2.26 -14.65 -15.99
CA TYR A 231 3.09 -13.88 -16.90
C TYR A 231 4.07 -12.96 -16.15
N ALA A 232 3.58 -12.16 -15.19
CA ALA A 232 4.43 -11.31 -14.39
C ALA A 232 5.43 -12.12 -13.55
N ALA A 233 4.99 -13.22 -12.92
CA ALA A 233 5.86 -14.07 -12.13
C ALA A 233 6.99 -14.71 -12.93
N ALA A 234 6.71 -15.17 -14.16
CA ALA A 234 7.72 -15.74 -15.04
C ALA A 234 8.74 -14.69 -15.47
N ARG A 235 8.30 -13.46 -15.81
CA ARG A 235 9.19 -12.35 -16.14
C ARG A 235 10.05 -11.92 -14.95
N THR A 236 9.44 -11.82 -13.76
CA THR A 236 10.17 -11.50 -12.52
C THR A 236 11.23 -12.56 -12.22
N ALA A 237 10.90 -13.85 -12.32
CA ALA A 237 11.87 -14.92 -12.14
C ALA A 237 13.02 -14.84 -13.15
N ALA A 238 12.74 -14.53 -14.43
CA ALA A 238 13.77 -14.35 -15.43
C ALA A 238 14.68 -13.15 -15.14
N ALA A 239 14.12 -12.02 -14.69
CA ALA A 239 14.88 -10.83 -14.28
C ALA A 239 15.77 -11.14 -13.07
N LEU A 240 15.23 -11.78 -12.04
CA LEU A 240 15.99 -12.20 -10.85
C LEU A 240 17.08 -13.21 -11.19
N GLY A 241 16.82 -14.11 -12.13
CA GLY A 241 17.80 -15.10 -12.62
C GLY A 241 19.03 -14.48 -13.30
N SER A 242 18.97 -13.23 -13.73
CA SER A 242 20.12 -12.49 -14.26
C SER A 242 21.03 -11.90 -13.17
N ILE A 243 20.55 -11.88 -11.92
CA ILE A 243 21.28 -11.33 -10.78
C ILE A 243 22.08 -12.47 -10.10
N PRO A 244 23.33 -12.26 -9.70
CA PRO A 244 24.12 -13.27 -9.01
C PRO A 244 23.38 -13.80 -7.77
N SER A 245 23.22 -15.12 -7.69
CA SER A 245 22.66 -15.76 -6.48
C SER A 245 23.64 -15.61 -5.32
N GLY A 246 23.12 -15.36 -4.13
CA GLY A 246 23.94 -15.15 -2.95
C GLY A 246 23.17 -14.62 -1.75
N VAL A 247 23.91 -14.32 -0.69
CA VAL A 247 23.39 -13.67 0.51
C VAL A 247 24.16 -12.36 0.67
N TYR A 248 23.44 -11.28 0.66
CA TYR A 248 23.95 -9.93 0.73
C TYR A 248 23.49 -9.26 2.01
N ARG A 249 24.38 -8.56 2.69
CA ARG A 249 24.05 -7.84 3.92
C ARG A 249 23.94 -6.35 3.63
N GLY A 250 22.92 -5.72 4.24
CA GLY A 250 22.76 -4.28 4.25
C GLY A 250 22.40 -3.77 5.63
N ASP A 251 22.82 -2.57 5.92
CA ASP A 251 22.59 -1.88 7.19
C ASP A 251 22.15 -0.43 6.92
N ALA A 252 21.28 0.06 7.78
CA ALA A 252 20.89 1.47 7.85
C ALA A 252 20.61 1.85 9.31
N TRP A 253 20.52 3.15 9.60
CA TRP A 253 20.44 3.62 10.99
C TRP A 253 19.32 4.62 11.19
N PHE A 254 18.69 4.52 12.35
CA PHE A 254 17.85 5.56 12.94
C PHE A 254 18.69 6.51 13.76
N ASP A 255 18.51 7.80 13.55
CA ASP A 255 19.30 8.83 14.25
C ASP A 255 18.91 8.98 15.72
N GLU A 256 17.69 8.62 16.10
CA GLU A 256 17.16 8.87 17.43
C GLU A 256 16.33 7.68 17.96
N GLY A 257 16.73 7.20 19.13
CA GLY A 257 16.01 6.17 19.90
C GLY A 257 15.40 6.70 21.20
N GLU A 258 15.07 5.78 22.11
CA GLU A 258 14.62 6.12 23.47
C GLU A 258 15.80 6.38 24.40
N ASN A 259 15.56 7.18 25.45
CA ASN A 259 16.52 7.44 26.53
C ASN A 259 17.89 7.97 26.05
N GLY A 260 17.90 8.72 24.92
CA GLY A 260 19.12 9.27 24.36
C GLY A 260 19.97 8.26 23.59
N ALA A 261 19.44 7.07 23.28
CA ALA A 261 20.06 6.17 22.32
C ALA A 261 20.03 6.81 20.93
N VAL A 262 21.16 6.76 20.24
CA VAL A 262 21.35 7.26 18.87
C VAL A 262 21.89 6.13 18.00
N ASP A 263 21.76 6.29 16.68
CA ASP A 263 22.29 5.33 15.71
C ASP A 263 21.77 3.90 15.92
N LEU A 264 20.45 3.75 16.05
CA LEU A 264 19.83 2.43 16.13
C LEU A 264 19.94 1.73 14.78
N GLN A 265 20.71 0.66 14.73
CA GLN A 265 20.95 -0.10 13.51
C GLN A 265 19.74 -0.96 13.13
N ILE A 266 19.38 -0.94 11.85
CA ILE A 266 18.51 -1.89 11.19
C ILE A 266 19.34 -2.63 10.16
N GLY A 267 19.59 -3.91 10.39
CA GLY A 267 20.33 -4.79 9.51
C GLY A 267 19.43 -5.83 8.86
N CYS A 268 19.71 -6.15 7.59
CA CYS A 268 19.01 -7.20 6.87
C CYS A 268 19.96 -8.09 6.08
N TYR A 269 19.51 -9.30 5.80
CA TYR A 269 20.09 -10.18 4.81
C TYR A 269 19.13 -10.34 3.64
N VAL A 270 19.63 -10.11 2.44
CA VAL A 270 18.90 -10.33 1.19
C VAL A 270 19.48 -11.57 0.52
N ARG A 271 18.71 -12.63 0.47
CA ARG A 271 19.07 -13.87 -0.22
C ARG A 271 18.38 -13.93 -1.58
N ILE A 272 19.18 -14.03 -2.64
CA ILE A 272 18.73 -14.20 -4.02
C ILE A 272 19.05 -15.64 -4.44
N ASP A 273 18.06 -16.40 -4.87
CA ASP A 273 18.19 -17.81 -5.26
C ASP A 273 17.95 -18.06 -6.76
N GLY A 274 17.92 -16.99 -7.56
CA GLY A 274 17.72 -17.02 -9.00
C GLY A 274 16.25 -16.91 -9.43
N GLU A 275 15.27 -17.19 -8.57
CA GLU A 275 13.83 -17.07 -8.92
C GLU A 275 13.04 -16.26 -7.90
N SER A 276 13.58 -16.11 -6.70
CA SER A 276 12.94 -15.37 -5.60
C SER A 276 13.97 -14.62 -4.76
N VAL A 277 13.47 -13.70 -3.96
CA VAL A 277 14.25 -12.92 -3.01
C VAL A 277 13.66 -13.06 -1.63
N ASN A 278 14.50 -13.40 -0.64
CA ASN A 278 14.13 -13.41 0.77
C ASN A 278 14.86 -12.27 1.47
N VAL A 279 14.12 -11.37 2.10
CA VAL A 279 14.59 -10.25 2.89
C VAL A 279 14.32 -10.55 4.36
N GLU A 280 15.38 -10.70 5.15
CA GLU A 280 15.29 -11.03 6.58
C GLU A 280 15.93 -9.92 7.41
N PHE A 281 15.11 -9.16 8.15
CA PHE A 281 15.56 -8.18 9.11
C PHE A 281 15.85 -8.88 10.46
N THR A 282 17.11 -9.21 10.70
CA THR A 282 17.54 -9.97 11.90
C THR A 282 18.19 -9.11 12.95
N ASP A 283 18.95 -8.09 12.50
CA ASP A 283 19.70 -7.18 13.37
C ASP A 283 18.89 -5.88 13.52
N CYS A 284 17.79 -5.92 14.25
CA CYS A 284 16.93 -4.77 14.50
C CYS A 284 16.58 -4.65 15.99
N PRO A 285 16.47 -3.41 16.52
CA PRO A 285 16.09 -3.16 17.90
C PRO A 285 14.70 -3.71 18.22
N GLU A 286 14.44 -3.92 19.52
CA GLU A 286 13.07 -4.09 20.00
C GLU A 286 12.21 -2.87 19.64
N GLN A 287 10.89 -3.08 19.55
CA GLN A 287 9.94 -1.99 19.31
C GLN A 287 10.06 -0.92 20.39
N LEU A 288 9.94 0.34 19.98
CA LEU A 288 10.08 1.49 20.85
C LEU A 288 8.71 1.94 21.39
N ARG A 289 8.71 2.58 22.56
CA ARG A 289 7.53 3.26 23.12
C ARG A 289 7.34 4.64 22.49
N ARG A 290 7.34 4.66 21.16
CA ARG A 290 7.17 5.82 20.30
C ARG A 290 6.48 5.42 19.00
N GLY A 291 5.90 6.38 18.30
CA GLY A 291 5.19 6.14 17.04
C GLY A 291 6.07 5.82 15.82
N VAL A 292 7.22 5.19 16.02
CA VAL A 292 8.25 4.94 14.99
C VAL A 292 8.43 3.45 14.66
N ASN A 293 7.50 2.59 15.03
CA ASN A 293 7.58 1.17 14.71
C ASN A 293 6.84 0.86 13.40
N ALA A 294 7.32 -0.12 12.66
CA ALA A 294 6.67 -0.59 11.44
C ALA A 294 5.55 -1.58 11.75
N SER A 295 4.39 -1.38 11.15
CA SER A 295 3.35 -2.42 11.10
C SER A 295 3.78 -3.58 10.20
N TYR A 296 3.11 -4.74 10.32
CA TYR A 296 3.39 -5.87 9.43
C TYR A 296 3.16 -5.51 7.95
N ALA A 297 2.17 -4.69 7.65
CA ALA A 297 1.91 -4.20 6.29
C ALA A 297 3.09 -3.36 5.76
N VAL A 298 3.64 -2.49 6.59
CA VAL A 298 4.82 -1.69 6.23
C VAL A 298 6.08 -2.56 6.11
N LEU A 299 6.26 -3.55 6.97
CA LEU A 299 7.35 -4.52 6.83
C LEU A 299 7.34 -5.17 5.45
N GLN A 300 6.18 -5.72 5.02
CA GLN A 300 6.05 -6.38 3.72
C GLN A 300 6.34 -5.42 2.56
N ALA A 301 5.76 -4.23 2.60
CA ALA A 301 5.95 -3.23 1.56
C ALA A 301 7.39 -2.70 1.53
N ALA A 302 7.92 -2.20 2.65
CA ALA A 302 9.23 -1.56 2.70
C ALA A 302 10.37 -2.53 2.36
N GLY A 303 10.30 -3.77 2.80
CA GLY A 303 11.29 -4.79 2.44
C GLY A 303 11.20 -5.20 0.96
N GLY A 304 10.02 -5.14 0.35
CA GLY A 304 9.80 -5.55 -1.04
C GLY A 304 10.09 -4.45 -2.07
N ILE A 305 9.85 -3.18 -1.75
CA ILE A 305 9.97 -2.06 -2.69
C ILE A 305 11.33 -2.02 -3.40
N PRO A 306 12.50 -2.06 -2.73
CA PRO A 306 13.78 -1.98 -3.43
C PRO A 306 14.02 -3.12 -4.41
N VAL A 307 13.49 -4.32 -4.10
CA VAL A 307 13.58 -5.49 -4.99
C VAL A 307 12.72 -5.28 -6.24
N VAL A 308 11.48 -4.80 -6.08
CA VAL A 308 10.57 -4.53 -7.20
C VAL A 308 11.12 -3.40 -8.08
N MET A 309 11.73 -2.38 -7.49
CA MET A 309 12.34 -1.26 -8.24
C MET A 309 13.59 -1.67 -9.04
N MET A 310 14.25 -2.75 -8.65
CA MET A 310 15.45 -3.28 -9.34
C MET A 310 15.11 -4.09 -10.58
N ILE A 311 13.89 -4.63 -10.68
CA ILE A 311 13.46 -5.42 -11.85
C ILE A 311 12.99 -4.52 -13.00
N GLU A 312 12.80 -5.14 -14.18
CA GLU A 312 12.39 -4.41 -15.39
C GLU A 312 11.07 -3.63 -15.20
N PRO A 313 11.02 -2.34 -15.57
CA PRO A 313 9.82 -1.51 -15.38
C PRO A 313 8.62 -1.93 -16.23
N ASP A 314 8.83 -2.72 -17.29
CA ASP A 314 7.78 -3.24 -18.17
C ASP A 314 7.09 -4.50 -17.61
N ILE A 315 7.54 -5.04 -16.49
CA ILE A 315 6.88 -6.16 -15.83
C ILE A 315 5.62 -5.62 -15.13
N PRO A 316 4.42 -6.20 -15.38
CA PRO A 316 3.22 -5.75 -14.69
C PRO A 316 3.38 -5.84 -13.17
N HIS A 317 3.21 -4.71 -12.49
CA HIS A 317 3.27 -4.66 -11.03
C HIS A 317 1.99 -5.28 -10.43
N ASN A 318 1.99 -6.59 -10.32
CA ASN A 318 0.89 -7.37 -9.77
C ASN A 318 1.40 -8.49 -8.84
N GLU A 319 0.51 -9.34 -8.38
CA GLU A 319 0.81 -10.47 -7.51
C GLU A 319 1.96 -11.35 -8.03
N GLY A 320 2.15 -11.44 -9.35
CA GLY A 320 3.23 -12.22 -9.94
C GLY A 320 4.62 -11.71 -9.57
N CYS A 321 4.79 -10.38 -9.43
CA CYS A 321 6.01 -9.79 -8.91
C CYS A 321 6.12 -10.01 -7.40
N LEU A 322 5.04 -9.68 -6.67
CA LEU A 322 5.05 -9.65 -5.20
C LEU A 322 5.31 -11.04 -4.61
N ARG A 323 4.72 -12.08 -5.16
CA ARG A 323 4.89 -13.47 -4.66
C ARG A 323 6.32 -14.03 -4.79
N ARG A 324 7.22 -13.31 -5.46
CA ARG A 324 8.64 -13.66 -5.58
C ARG A 324 9.52 -13.01 -4.53
N VAL A 325 8.94 -12.12 -3.71
CA VAL A 325 9.64 -11.39 -2.65
C VAL A 325 9.05 -11.78 -1.29
N HIS A 326 9.86 -12.35 -0.43
CA HIS A 326 9.47 -12.79 0.91
C HIS A 326 10.19 -11.92 1.93
N VAL A 327 9.44 -11.28 2.81
CA VAL A 327 9.99 -10.37 3.81
C VAL A 327 9.64 -10.85 5.20
N SER A 328 10.61 -10.84 6.11
CA SER A 328 10.43 -11.23 7.51
C SER A 328 11.24 -10.37 8.47
N ALA A 329 10.73 -10.21 9.69
CA ALA A 329 11.40 -9.62 10.83
C ALA A 329 10.84 -10.23 12.12
N PRO A 330 11.60 -10.26 13.22
CA PRO A 330 11.11 -10.70 14.52
C PRO A 330 9.90 -9.87 14.97
N THR A 331 8.84 -10.53 15.39
CA THR A 331 7.68 -9.84 16.00
C THR A 331 8.11 -9.16 17.30
N GLY A 332 7.66 -7.92 17.51
CA GLY A 332 8.07 -7.09 18.65
C GLY A 332 9.37 -6.33 18.39
N SER A 333 9.88 -6.32 17.16
CA SER A 333 10.94 -5.42 16.75
C SER A 333 10.40 -4.12 16.14
N ILE A 334 11.27 -3.12 15.99
CA ILE A 334 10.95 -1.86 15.32
C ILE A 334 10.50 -2.07 13.86
N CYS A 335 10.94 -3.16 13.21
CA CYS A 335 10.57 -3.54 11.85
C CYS A 335 9.25 -4.31 11.77
N ASN A 336 8.74 -4.84 12.89
CA ASN A 336 7.52 -5.66 12.94
C ASN A 336 6.89 -5.57 14.33
N ALA A 337 6.17 -4.48 14.56
CA ALA A 337 5.58 -4.19 15.86
C ALA A 337 4.53 -5.22 16.28
N ALA A 338 4.57 -5.57 17.56
CA ALA A 338 3.51 -6.32 18.22
C ALA A 338 2.50 -5.36 18.87
N TYR A 339 1.21 -5.70 18.75
CA TYR A 339 0.14 -4.97 19.44
C TYR A 339 0.44 -4.85 20.95
N PRO A 340 0.22 -3.69 21.59
CA PRO A 340 -0.39 -2.47 21.09
C PRO A 340 0.60 -1.34 20.77
N ALA A 341 1.81 -1.64 20.30
CA ALA A 341 2.82 -0.62 20.01
C ALA A 341 2.31 0.42 19.00
N SER A 342 2.75 1.66 19.16
CA SER A 342 2.43 2.75 18.24
C SER A 342 3.18 2.58 16.90
N THR A 343 2.48 2.85 15.80
CA THR A 343 2.96 2.76 14.41
C THR A 343 2.71 4.04 13.61
N SER A 344 2.46 5.16 14.30
CA SER A 344 1.98 6.41 13.71
C SER A 344 2.83 6.93 12.55
N LEU A 345 4.16 6.81 12.63
CA LEU A 345 5.12 7.23 11.60
C LEU A 345 5.67 6.03 10.79
N SER A 346 4.98 4.90 10.81
CA SER A 346 5.39 3.64 10.21
C SER A 346 5.82 3.78 8.75
N THR A 347 5.09 4.57 7.97
CA THR A 347 5.28 4.73 6.52
C THR A 347 6.41 5.66 6.11
N VAL A 348 6.89 6.49 7.03
CA VAL A 348 7.86 7.58 6.72
C VAL A 348 9.22 7.45 7.41
N LEU A 349 9.29 6.84 8.59
CA LEU A 349 10.56 6.69 9.29
C LEU A 349 11.11 5.26 9.21
N PRO A 350 10.50 4.23 9.84
CA PRO A 350 11.03 2.88 9.76
C PRO A 350 11.02 2.34 8.34
N ALA A 351 9.99 2.68 7.53
CA ALA A 351 9.92 2.26 6.14
C ALA A 351 11.14 2.71 5.33
N ASP A 352 11.54 3.97 5.46
CA ASP A 352 12.66 4.51 4.70
C ASP A 352 13.99 3.87 5.11
N VAL A 353 14.21 3.69 6.42
CA VAL A 353 15.42 3.04 6.93
C VAL A 353 15.48 1.56 6.51
N MET A 354 14.35 0.85 6.53
CA MET A 354 14.26 -0.54 6.05
C MET A 354 14.55 -0.64 4.55
N GLN A 355 14.00 0.26 3.74
CA GLN A 355 14.26 0.31 2.30
C GLN A 355 15.74 0.57 2.02
N GLU A 356 16.39 1.45 2.78
CA GLU A 356 17.83 1.70 2.61
C GLU A 356 18.67 0.49 3.00
N ALA A 357 18.37 -0.19 4.10
CA ALA A 357 19.09 -1.40 4.48
C ALA A 357 19.03 -2.44 3.35
N VAL A 358 17.82 -2.67 2.76
CA VAL A 358 17.66 -3.55 1.60
C VAL A 358 18.40 -3.04 0.39
N GLY A 359 18.28 -1.76 0.06
CA GLY A 359 19.01 -1.11 -1.06
C GLY A 359 20.51 -1.28 -0.93
N THR A 360 21.06 -1.08 0.28
CA THR A 360 22.49 -1.28 0.57
C THR A 360 22.93 -2.72 0.32
N ALA A 361 22.11 -3.72 0.70
CA ALA A 361 22.38 -5.12 0.39
C ALA A 361 22.38 -5.38 -1.11
N LEU A 362 21.40 -4.82 -1.85
CA LEU A 362 21.25 -5.00 -3.29
C LEU A 362 22.38 -4.36 -4.10
N VAL A 363 23.02 -3.29 -3.61
CA VAL A 363 24.26 -2.75 -4.21
C VAL A 363 25.34 -3.82 -4.29
N GLY A 364 25.44 -4.69 -3.29
CA GLY A 364 26.36 -5.82 -3.31
C GLY A 364 26.05 -6.89 -4.33
N ALA A 365 24.79 -7.01 -4.75
CA ALA A 365 24.32 -8.00 -5.73
C ALA A 365 24.41 -7.48 -7.17
N ALA A 366 23.92 -6.28 -7.43
CA ALA A 366 23.78 -5.70 -8.77
C ALA A 366 23.83 -4.16 -8.69
N PRO A 367 25.01 -3.57 -8.54
CA PRO A 367 25.17 -2.12 -8.35
C PRO A 367 24.62 -1.29 -9.52
N GLU A 368 24.60 -1.86 -10.73
CA GLU A 368 24.10 -1.22 -11.94
C GLU A 368 22.55 -1.16 -12.02
N LEU A 369 21.85 -1.97 -11.23
CA LEU A 369 20.38 -2.01 -11.17
C LEU A 369 19.82 -1.29 -9.93
N THR A 370 20.70 -0.91 -8.99
CA THR A 370 20.28 -0.24 -7.76
C THR A 370 20.28 1.27 -7.93
N GLN A 371 19.37 1.91 -7.22
CA GLN A 371 19.30 3.37 -7.18
C GLN A 371 20.30 3.92 -6.15
N ALA A 372 20.82 5.13 -6.41
CA ALA A 372 21.54 5.88 -5.39
C ALA A 372 20.62 6.19 -4.21
N GLY A 373 21.19 6.28 -3.01
CA GLY A 373 20.46 6.70 -1.82
C GLY A 373 19.78 8.06 -2.02
N ASN A 374 18.63 8.24 -1.41
CA ASN A 374 17.91 9.51 -1.37
C ASN A 374 18.07 10.17 0.01
N ALA A 375 17.41 11.31 0.21
CA ALA A 375 17.45 12.01 1.49
C ALA A 375 16.78 11.25 2.65
N ARG A 376 16.11 10.14 2.40
CA ARG A 376 15.41 9.27 3.37
C ARG A 376 14.50 10.04 4.33
N TRP A 377 13.93 11.11 3.87
CA TRP A 377 13.18 11.98 4.74
C TRP A 377 12.02 12.64 4.02
N ALA A 378 10.82 12.25 4.42
CA ALA A 378 9.62 12.98 4.04
C ALA A 378 9.46 14.15 5.00
N ASN A 379 9.72 15.36 4.53
CA ASN A 379 9.37 16.55 5.29
C ASN A 379 7.86 16.78 5.17
N ILE A 380 7.15 16.56 6.28
CA ILE A 380 5.70 16.70 6.35
C ILE A 380 5.37 17.91 7.22
N PRO A 381 5.47 19.15 6.69
CA PRO A 381 5.08 20.32 7.45
C PRO A 381 3.58 20.32 7.69
N MET A 382 3.21 20.39 8.95
CA MET A 382 1.83 20.42 9.41
C MET A 382 1.52 21.78 10.03
N PHE A 383 0.53 22.45 9.50
CA PHE A 383 0.09 23.77 10.00
C PHE A 383 -1.36 23.68 10.43
N SER A 384 -1.66 24.21 11.59
CA SER A 384 -3.04 24.30 12.07
C SER A 384 -3.27 25.54 12.91
N GLY A 385 -4.51 25.96 13.02
CA GLY A 385 -4.87 27.14 13.81
C GLY A 385 -6.36 27.42 13.80
N ILE A 386 -6.70 28.59 14.34
CA ILE A 386 -8.07 29.13 14.31
C ILE A 386 -8.06 30.40 13.46
N ASP A 387 -8.91 30.46 12.44
CA ASP A 387 -9.12 31.69 11.66
C ASP A 387 -9.82 32.72 12.59
N ARG A 388 -9.12 33.79 12.88
CA ARG A 388 -9.63 34.85 13.79
C ARG A 388 -10.86 35.57 13.27
N ARG A 389 -11.17 35.45 11.98
CA ARG A 389 -12.33 36.11 11.34
C ARG A 389 -13.59 35.27 11.49
N SER A 390 -13.48 33.96 11.29
CA SER A 390 -14.61 33.01 11.33
C SER A 390 -14.71 32.27 12.67
N GLY A 391 -13.64 32.17 13.43
CA GLY A 391 -13.54 31.33 14.63
C GLY A 391 -13.39 29.83 14.31
N GLU A 392 -13.27 29.47 13.03
CA GLU A 392 -13.15 28.09 12.59
C GLU A 392 -11.71 27.58 12.67
N SER A 393 -11.54 26.31 13.02
CA SER A 393 -10.25 25.65 12.98
C SER A 393 -9.89 25.27 11.54
N TRP A 394 -8.61 25.39 11.19
CA TRP A 394 -8.06 24.99 9.91
C TRP A 394 -6.81 24.16 10.10
N GLY A 395 -6.51 23.29 9.14
CA GLY A 395 -5.28 22.51 9.08
C GLY A 395 -4.86 22.28 7.64
N HIS A 396 -3.55 22.31 7.42
CA HIS A 396 -2.89 21.97 6.17
C HIS A 396 -1.73 21.03 6.45
N GLN A 397 -1.63 19.99 5.67
CA GLN A 397 -0.50 19.06 5.68
C GLN A 397 0.06 18.99 4.27
N LEU A 398 1.35 19.17 4.12
CA LEU A 398 2.06 19.06 2.86
C LEU A 398 3.01 17.86 2.97
N LEU A 399 3.18 17.15 1.87
CA LEU A 399 4.19 16.11 1.74
C LEU A 399 5.28 16.64 0.81
N ASN A 400 6.50 16.69 1.29
CA ASN A 400 7.66 17.05 0.52
C ASN A 400 8.73 15.99 0.72
N SER A 401 8.96 15.16 -0.29
CA SER A 401 9.99 14.13 -0.29
C SER A 401 11.18 14.59 -1.14
N GLY A 402 12.38 14.43 -0.60
CA GLY A 402 13.62 14.77 -1.29
C GLY A 402 14.11 13.64 -2.21
#